data_efd8caffc1c587056e84abf58bde4c9a
#
_entry.id   efd8caffc1c587056e84abf58bde4c9a
#
_cell.length_a   1.000
_cell.length_b   1.000
_cell.length_c   1.000
_cell.angle_alpha   90.00
_cell.angle_beta   90.00
_cell.angle_gamma   90.00
#
_symmetry.space_group_name_H-M   'P 1'
#
loop_
_entity.id
_entity.type
_entity.pdbx_description
1 polymer ?
#
loop_
_entity_poly.entity_id
_entity_poly.type
_entity_poly.pdbx_seq_one_letter_code
_entity_poly.pdbx_strand_id
1 'polypeptide(L)'
;MRCGVLLLVALIAAGPGTAAMATGPSNPIHERLLASPPDQQAEVLTKGIKGCAGSSAFPMGVTTSGKAKGYAYWSVRCADGRNFAVQIAPDAKITAVDCKALEGSGKECFKKF
;
A
#
# COMPACT_ATOMS: atom_id res chain seq x y z
N MET A 1 -48.66 4.12 8.35
CA MET A 1 -48.22 4.26 8.28
C MET A 1 -47.22 4.19 8.30
N ARG A 2 -46.89 4.06 8.25
CA ARG A 2 -46.04 4.12 8.20
C ARG A 2 -45.00 4.02 8.43
N CYS A 3 -44.85 3.92 8.61
CA CYS A 3 -43.88 3.86 8.78
C CYS A 3 -42.79 3.66 8.83
N GLY A 4 -42.96 3.57 8.96
CA GLY A 4 -41.95 3.52 9.07
C GLY A 4 -41.00 3.26 8.86
N VAL A 5 -41.24 3.30 8.78
CA VAL A 5 -40.45 3.10 8.65
C VAL A 5 -39.30 3.17 8.55
N LEU A 6 -39.38 3.41 8.45
CA LEU A 6 -38.45 3.54 8.28
C LEU A 6 -37.30 3.51 8.61
N LEU A 7 -37.45 3.50 8.83
CA LEU A 7 -36.51 3.52 9.12
C LEU A 7 -35.43 3.08 9.10
N LEU A 8 -35.56 2.87 9.07
CA LEU A 8 -34.69 2.38 9.03
C LEU A 8 -33.67 2.43 8.73
N VAL A 9 -33.74 2.64 8.60
CA VAL A 9 -33.00 2.69 8.16
C VAL A 9 -31.94 2.89 8.41
N ALA A 10 -31.85 3.30 8.58
CA ALA A 10 -30.99 3.61 8.72
C ALA A 10 -30.07 3.10 9.12
N LEU A 11 -30.11 2.89 9.51
CA LEU A 11 -29.38 2.37 9.92
C LEU A 11 -28.44 1.94 9.46
N ILE A 12 -28.57 1.91 9.33
CA ILE A 12 -27.90 1.36 8.85
C ILE A 12 -26.86 1.71 8.67
N ALA A 13 -26.93 2.10 8.61
CA ALA A 13 -26.01 2.28 8.35
C ALA A 13 -25.04 2.31 8.96
N ALA A 14 -25.29 2.59 9.49
CA ALA A 14 -24.56 2.55 10.06
C ALA A 14 -23.56 2.09 9.94
N GLY A 15 -23.60 2.17 9.95
CA GLY A 15 -22.88 1.86 9.80
C GLY A 15 -22.05 1.54 9.92
N PRO A 16 -22.07 1.44 10.04
CA PRO A 16 -21.42 1.04 10.33
C PRO A 16 -20.38 0.93 10.17
N GLY A 17 -20.52 0.88 10.26
CA GLY A 17 -19.57 0.46 10.22
C GLY A 17 -18.43 0.61 9.87
N THR A 18 -18.54 0.71 9.62
CA THR A 18 -17.59 1.08 9.08
C THR A 18 -16.41 1.35 9.71
N ALA A 19 -16.55 1.79 10.49
CA ALA A 19 -15.54 2.35 11.04
C ALA A 19 -14.46 1.63 11.58
N ALA A 20 -14.62 0.55 11.76
CA ALA A 20 -13.78 -0.10 12.65
C ALA A 20 -12.46 -0.51 12.19
N MET A 21 -12.02 -0.07 11.15
CA MET A 21 -10.94 -0.72 10.62
C MET A 21 -9.60 -0.27 10.92
N ALA A 22 -9.44 0.81 11.40
CA ALA A 22 -8.12 1.39 11.54
C ALA A 22 -7.36 0.82 12.72
N THR A 23 -6.65 -0.25 12.51
CA THR A 23 -5.75 -0.79 13.51
C THR A 23 -4.35 -0.73 12.95
N GLY A 24 -3.38 -0.43 13.76
CA GLY A 24 -2.00 -0.36 13.36
C GLY A 24 -1.58 0.97 12.76
N PRO A 25 -0.34 1.09 12.33
CA PRO A 25 0.18 2.35 11.80
C PRO A 25 -0.55 2.80 10.56
N SER A 26 -0.80 4.10 10.48
CA SER A 26 -1.50 4.68 9.35
C SER A 26 -0.54 5.00 8.21
N ASN A 27 -0.91 4.62 7.01
CA ASN A 27 -0.16 4.96 5.80
C ASN A 27 -1.18 5.08 4.66
N PRO A 28 -1.73 6.29 4.47
CA PRO A 28 -2.82 6.49 3.51
C PRO A 28 -2.49 6.08 2.07
N ILE A 29 -1.27 6.32 1.62
CA ILE A 29 -0.88 5.95 0.26
C ILE A 29 -0.91 4.42 0.12
N HIS A 30 -0.36 3.73 1.11
CA HIS A 30 -0.36 2.26 1.12
C HIS A 30 -1.79 1.71 1.10
N GLU A 31 -2.66 2.26 1.95
CA GLU A 31 -4.05 1.83 2.01
C GLU A 31 -4.75 2.03 0.67
N ARG A 32 -4.51 3.17 0.04
CA ARG A 32 -5.10 3.44 -1.27
C ARG A 32 -4.60 2.49 -2.34
N LEU A 33 -3.30 2.16 -2.29
CA LEU A 33 -2.74 1.20 -3.24
C LEU A 33 -3.33 -0.18 -3.07
N LEU A 34 -3.52 -0.62 -1.83
CA LEU A 34 -4.14 -1.92 -1.58
C LEU A 34 -5.55 -2.01 -2.18
N ALA A 35 -6.24 -0.87 -2.24
CA ALA A 35 -7.59 -0.81 -2.80
C ALA A 35 -7.61 -0.59 -4.31
N SER A 36 -6.45 -0.45 -4.93
CA SER A 36 -6.35 -0.15 -6.37
C SER A 36 -6.09 -1.42 -7.17
N PRO A 37 -6.46 -1.43 -8.46
CA PRO A 37 -6.14 -2.56 -9.33
C PRO A 37 -4.64 -2.74 -9.49
N PRO A 38 -4.16 -3.96 -9.77
CA PRO A 38 -2.73 -4.23 -9.87
C PRO A 38 -1.97 -3.37 -10.87
N ASP A 39 -2.57 -3.07 -12.01
CA ASP A 39 -1.89 -2.25 -13.01
C ASP A 39 -1.70 -0.81 -12.52
N GLN A 40 -2.65 -0.29 -11.76
CA GLN A 40 -2.52 1.03 -11.19
C GLN A 40 -1.50 1.05 -10.06
N GLN A 41 -1.43 -0.02 -9.28
CA GLN A 41 -0.42 -0.14 -8.23
C GLN A 41 0.98 0.00 -8.83
N ALA A 42 1.24 -0.77 -9.89
CA ALA A 42 2.54 -0.73 -10.54
C ALA A 42 2.84 0.64 -11.15
N GLU A 43 1.84 1.25 -11.76
CA GLU A 43 2.02 2.56 -12.38
C GLU A 43 2.37 3.63 -11.35
N VAL A 44 1.62 3.69 -10.28
CA VAL A 44 1.86 4.68 -9.23
C VAL A 44 3.23 4.51 -8.60
N LEU A 45 3.58 3.26 -8.28
CA LEU A 45 4.82 2.99 -7.55
C LEU A 45 6.07 3.20 -8.40
N THR A 46 5.96 3.09 -9.72
CA THR A 46 7.12 3.25 -10.60
C THR A 46 7.24 4.64 -11.19
N LYS A 47 6.31 5.53 -10.86
CA LYS A 47 6.28 6.87 -11.43
C LYS A 47 7.57 7.64 -11.24
N GLY A 48 8.20 7.50 -10.09
CA GLY A 48 9.45 8.18 -9.80
C GLY A 48 10.70 7.45 -10.24
N ILE A 49 10.54 6.29 -10.87
CA ILE A 49 11.69 5.50 -11.33
C ILE A 49 11.91 5.77 -12.80
N LYS A 50 13.00 6.43 -13.10
CA LYS A 50 13.30 6.84 -14.46
C LYS A 50 13.39 5.65 -15.41
N GLY A 51 12.68 5.74 -16.51
CA GLY A 51 12.71 4.70 -17.54
C GLY A 51 12.03 3.41 -17.15
N CYS A 52 11.25 3.40 -16.08
CA CYS A 52 10.57 2.19 -15.62
C CYS A 52 9.09 2.24 -15.96
N ALA A 53 8.67 1.34 -16.84
CA ALA A 53 7.26 1.11 -17.05
C ALA A 53 6.88 -0.03 -16.12
N GLY A 54 6.03 0.23 -15.14
CA GLY A 54 5.68 -0.78 -14.13
C GLY A 54 4.90 -1.93 -14.72
N SER A 55 5.36 -3.16 -14.49
CA SER A 55 4.67 -4.35 -14.96
C SER A 55 4.03 -5.15 -13.84
N SER A 56 4.55 -5.05 -12.62
CA SER A 56 3.93 -5.72 -11.47
C SER A 56 4.31 -5.03 -10.18
N ALA A 57 3.48 -5.21 -9.16
CA ALA A 57 3.71 -4.66 -7.84
C ALA A 57 3.31 -5.70 -6.79
N PHE A 58 3.99 -5.70 -5.66
CA PHE A 58 3.75 -6.67 -4.60
C PHE A 58 3.89 -5.98 -3.25
N PRO A 59 2.85 -5.98 -2.40
CA PRO A 59 2.93 -5.37 -1.08
C PRO A 59 3.72 -6.26 -0.13
N MET A 60 4.80 -5.74 0.41
CA MET A 60 5.65 -6.50 1.32
C MET A 60 5.17 -6.41 2.77
N GLY A 61 4.69 -5.25 3.17
CA GLY A 61 4.19 -5.04 4.51
C GLY A 61 4.44 -3.64 5.03
N VAL A 62 3.98 -3.41 6.26
CA VAL A 62 4.16 -2.13 6.94
C VAL A 62 4.96 -2.39 8.20
N THR A 63 6.00 -1.60 8.43
CA THR A 63 6.83 -1.74 9.62
C THR A 63 6.07 -1.23 10.84
N THR A 64 6.05 -2.03 11.89
CA THR A 64 5.24 -1.73 13.08
C THR A 64 6.02 -1.16 14.25
N SER A 65 7.34 -1.11 14.15
CA SER A 65 8.16 -0.63 15.27
C SER A 65 9.45 0.01 14.76
N GLY A 66 10.13 0.70 15.66
CA GLY A 66 11.41 1.31 15.35
C GLY A 66 11.28 2.61 14.59
N LYS A 67 12.38 3.08 14.03
CA LYS A 67 12.42 4.35 13.30
C LYS A 67 11.60 4.30 12.02
N ALA A 68 11.40 3.11 11.47
CA ALA A 68 10.65 2.95 10.25
C ALA A 68 9.17 2.62 10.50
N LYS A 69 8.69 2.81 11.74
CA LYS A 69 7.30 2.54 12.06
C LYS A 69 6.36 3.31 11.13
N GLY A 70 5.41 2.59 10.54
CA GLY A 70 4.45 3.19 9.63
C GLY A 70 4.90 3.25 8.19
N TYR A 71 6.14 2.89 7.90
CA TYR A 71 6.62 2.85 6.53
C TYR A 71 6.09 1.59 5.85
N ALA A 72 5.57 1.76 4.66
CA ALA A 72 5.11 0.63 3.85
C ALA A 72 6.16 0.32 2.80
N TYR A 73 6.29 -0.96 2.46
CA TYR A 73 7.24 -1.43 1.48
C TYR A 73 6.52 -2.23 0.40
N TRP A 74 6.87 -1.93 -0.83
CA TRP A 74 6.34 -2.64 -1.98
C TRP A 74 7.49 -3.03 -2.89
N SER A 75 7.37 -4.17 -3.55
CA SER A 75 8.31 -4.54 -4.61
C SER A 75 7.65 -4.24 -5.94
N VAL A 76 8.42 -3.73 -6.88
CA VAL A 76 7.91 -3.46 -8.23
C VAL A 76 8.87 -4.02 -9.26
N ARG A 77 8.32 -4.41 -10.40
CA ARG A 77 9.11 -4.87 -11.54
C ARG A 77 8.82 -3.95 -12.71
N CYS A 78 9.88 -3.50 -13.36
CA CYS A 78 9.77 -2.72 -14.58
C CYS A 78 9.63 -3.65 -15.77
N ALA A 79 9.06 -3.14 -16.86
CA ALA A 79 8.90 -3.94 -18.07
C ALA A 79 10.24 -4.41 -18.65
N ASP A 80 11.31 -3.68 -18.35
CA ASP A 80 12.66 -4.06 -18.82
C ASP A 80 13.35 -5.05 -17.88
N GLY A 81 12.66 -5.54 -16.86
CA GLY A 81 13.19 -6.57 -15.98
C GLY A 81 13.85 -6.07 -14.71
N ARG A 82 14.01 -4.76 -14.56
CA ARG A 82 14.59 -4.23 -13.32
C ARG A 82 13.58 -4.35 -12.18
N ASN A 83 14.09 -4.60 -10.99
CA ASN A 83 13.26 -4.74 -9.79
C ASN A 83 13.67 -3.72 -8.75
N PHE A 84 12.69 -3.13 -8.09
CA PHE A 84 12.93 -2.13 -7.06
C PHE A 84 12.08 -2.40 -5.83
N ALA A 85 12.58 -1.98 -4.67
CA ALA A 85 11.77 -1.90 -3.47
C ALA A 85 11.37 -0.44 -3.31
N VAL A 86 10.08 -0.19 -3.14
CA VAL A 86 9.57 1.16 -2.97
C VAL A 86 9.14 1.33 -1.52
N GLN A 87 9.68 2.36 -0.89
CA GLN A 87 9.39 2.68 0.50
C GLN A 87 8.45 3.87 0.52
N ILE A 88 7.34 3.74 1.21
CA ILE A 88 6.35 4.81 1.34
C ILE A 88 6.30 5.23 2.80
N ALA A 89 6.71 6.47 3.08
CA ALA A 89 6.64 7.00 4.43
C ALA A 89 5.21 7.38 4.78
N PRO A 90 4.88 7.43 6.08
CA PRO A 90 3.54 7.84 6.50
C PRO A 90 3.14 9.23 6.02
N ASP A 91 4.12 10.11 5.75
CA ASP A 91 3.86 11.46 5.24
C ASP A 91 3.80 11.51 3.71
N ALA A 92 3.69 10.34 3.07
CA ALA A 92 3.54 10.19 1.62
C ALA A 92 4.83 10.35 0.81
N LYS A 93 5.98 10.41 1.47
CA LYS A 93 7.24 10.47 0.76
C LYS A 93 7.59 9.08 0.22
N ILE A 94 7.86 8.98 -1.07
CA ILE A 94 8.13 7.72 -1.74
C ILE A 94 9.58 7.66 -2.20
N THR A 95 10.25 6.56 -1.86
CA THR A 95 11.65 6.35 -2.22
C THR A 95 11.81 4.97 -2.84
N ALA A 96 12.51 4.88 -3.96
CA ALA A 96 12.76 3.60 -4.61
C ALA A 96 14.22 3.20 -4.44
N VAL A 97 14.44 1.92 -4.17
CA VAL A 97 15.78 1.36 -3.98
C VAL A 97 15.88 0.11 -4.85
N ASP A 98 16.98 -0.01 -5.59
CA ASP A 98 17.21 -1.22 -6.40
C ASP A 98 17.23 -2.44 -5.48
N CYS A 99 16.57 -3.51 -5.90
CA CYS A 99 16.51 -4.72 -5.08
C CYS A 99 17.87 -5.30 -4.76
N LYS A 100 18.84 -5.10 -5.63
CA LYS A 100 20.21 -5.56 -5.38
C LYS A 100 20.81 -4.89 -4.15
N ALA A 101 20.39 -3.68 -3.84
CA ALA A 101 20.90 -2.97 -2.68
C ALA A 101 20.37 -3.53 -1.37
N LEU A 102 19.35 -4.38 -1.42
CA LEU A 102 18.79 -5.02 -0.24
C LEU A 102 19.52 -6.33 0.12
N GLU A 103 20.35 -6.84 -0.79
CA GLU A 103 21.06 -8.06 -0.52
C GLU A 103 21.96 -7.89 0.70
N GLY A 104 21.88 -8.83 1.63
CA GLY A 104 22.64 -8.77 2.85
C GLY A 104 21.95 -8.00 3.97
N SER A 105 20.81 -7.37 3.72
CA SER A 105 20.09 -6.63 4.74
C SER A 105 19.06 -7.47 5.48
N GLY A 106 18.84 -8.70 5.04
CA GLY A 106 17.82 -9.56 5.60
C GLY A 106 16.45 -9.39 4.98
N LYS A 107 16.31 -8.46 4.05
CA LYS A 107 15.05 -8.27 3.33
C LYS A 107 15.23 -8.64 1.87
N GLU A 108 14.17 -9.18 1.29
CA GLU A 108 14.16 -9.54 -0.12
C GLU A 108 12.96 -8.94 -0.81
N CYS A 109 13.15 -8.51 -2.05
CA CYS A 109 12.03 -8.04 -2.86
C CYS A 109 11.07 -9.18 -3.15
N PHE A 110 9.80 -8.84 -3.31
CA PHE A 110 8.73 -9.78 -3.61
C PHE A 110 8.50 -10.82 -2.52
N LYS A 111 8.78 -10.43 -1.30
CA LYS A 111 8.58 -11.31 -0.16
C LYS A 111 7.97 -10.51 0.99
N LYS A 112 6.93 -11.05 1.60
CA LYS A 112 6.31 -10.41 2.77
C LYS A 112 7.18 -10.58 3.99
N PHE A 113 7.16 -9.59 4.87
CA PHE A 113 7.82 -9.70 6.17
C PHE A 113 6.83 -9.77 7.31
#